data_260da17b01e697ef9b601cdc197a8afa
#
_entry.id   260da17b01e697ef9b601cdc197a8afa
#
_cell.length_a   1.000
_cell.length_b   1.000
_cell.length_c   1.000
_cell.angle_alpha   90.00
_cell.angle_beta   90.00
_cell.angle_gamma   90.00
#
_symmetry.space_group_name_H-M   'P 1'
#
loop_
_entity.id
_entity.type
_entity.pdbx_description
1 polymer ?
#
loop_
_entity_poly.entity_id
_entity_poly.type
_entity_poly.pdbx_seq_one_letter_code
_entity_poly.pdbx_strand_id
1 'polypeptide(L)'
;MFAATPFLIPDVADRYHVALGTAGLISAAQVFGFAAAVFVAGRRLRPSRRVLVVAGVSLAALDSGSALISTFELLLALRLLAGAAAGLFTWMAWADAMRAEKSMRDIAAVGPLTVLVGAPLLAWIGSLGGDRAIYACLAFTPLAAVIIPVVIDETPLGGRRRFSPSRSNVVLLAALGVMTMAGSAFFVFLAAFAESEVGMGDVALSLGFSVNAVTGLMGARFRRRPAWAWPWLAGIVVSVMAIGMVRLPALFFVGMAGWGFCFWMAVPRVLGRIADWSYAPDERVGDAQGIMALGRSIGPAVASLLVGPGRYAGLIVFSSVGLAGAAGVVGGVERYRTGRDGPVA
;
A
#
# COMPACT_ATOMS: atom_id res chain seq x y z
N MET A 1 4.63 8.47 2.64
CA MET A 1 5.52 7.34 3.04
C MET A 1 5.52 6.21 2.02
N PHE A 2 4.43 5.47 1.76
CA PHE A 2 4.45 4.37 0.76
C PHE A 2 4.90 4.80 -0.63
N ALA A 3 4.49 5.99 -1.07
CA ALA A 3 4.91 6.55 -2.36
C ALA A 3 6.42 6.89 -2.43
N ALA A 4 7.07 7.08 -1.28
CA ALA A 4 8.49 7.37 -1.20
C ALA A 4 9.37 6.11 -1.32
N THR A 5 8.85 4.95 -0.90
CA THR A 5 9.64 3.73 -0.76
C THR A 5 10.38 3.31 -2.04
N PRO A 6 9.77 3.30 -3.23
CA PRO A 6 10.48 2.92 -4.45
C PRO A 6 11.70 3.82 -4.75
N PHE A 7 11.62 5.10 -4.41
CA PHE A 7 12.71 6.08 -4.61
C PHE A 7 13.78 5.98 -3.51
N LEU A 8 13.42 5.51 -2.32
CA LEU A 8 14.36 5.38 -1.19
C LEU A 8 15.29 4.15 -1.30
N ILE A 9 14.84 3.07 -1.94
CA ILE A 9 15.57 1.80 -1.91
C ILE A 9 16.92 1.87 -2.59
N PRO A 10 17.08 2.43 -3.81
CA PRO A 10 18.38 2.56 -4.44
C PRO A 10 19.35 3.41 -3.60
N ASP A 11 18.91 4.59 -3.17
CA ASP A 11 19.72 5.52 -2.36
C ASP A 11 20.15 4.91 -1.02
N VAL A 12 19.26 4.16 -0.36
CA VAL A 12 19.58 3.46 0.89
C VAL A 12 20.58 2.34 0.64
N ALA A 13 20.45 1.58 -0.45
CA ALA A 13 21.40 0.54 -0.80
C ALA A 13 22.82 1.12 -0.98
N ASP A 14 22.92 2.23 -1.68
CA ASP A 14 24.19 2.92 -1.94
C ASP A 14 24.76 3.54 -0.66
N ARG A 15 23.93 4.25 0.12
CA ARG A 15 24.36 4.93 1.37
C ARG A 15 24.93 3.99 2.40
N TYR A 16 24.31 2.81 2.57
CA TYR A 16 24.70 1.84 3.61
C TYR A 16 25.54 0.69 3.07
N HIS A 17 25.85 0.70 1.76
CA HIS A 17 26.62 -0.36 1.08
C HIS A 17 26.01 -1.76 1.31
N VAL A 18 24.68 -1.85 1.27
CA VAL A 18 23.94 -3.10 1.42
C VAL A 18 23.35 -3.54 0.07
N ALA A 19 23.07 -4.84 -0.03
CA ALA A 19 22.39 -5.35 -1.22
C ALA A 19 21.01 -4.70 -1.39
N LEU A 20 20.58 -4.46 -2.63
CA LEU A 20 19.30 -3.85 -2.98
C LEU A 20 18.12 -4.57 -2.29
N GLY A 21 18.13 -5.92 -2.27
CA GLY A 21 17.15 -6.71 -1.55
C GLY A 21 17.13 -6.39 -0.05
N THR A 22 18.30 -6.26 0.57
CA THR A 22 18.42 -5.90 1.99
C THR A 22 17.86 -4.50 2.25
N ALA A 23 18.13 -3.52 1.40
CA ALA A 23 17.55 -2.17 1.49
C ALA A 23 16.02 -2.21 1.47
N GLY A 24 15.41 -3.13 0.72
CA GLY A 24 13.96 -3.32 0.68
C GLY A 24 13.31 -3.69 2.02
N LEU A 25 14.09 -4.20 3.00
CA LEU A 25 13.61 -4.50 4.34
C LEU A 25 13.12 -3.26 5.10
N ILE A 26 13.56 -2.04 4.72
CA ILE A 26 13.04 -0.79 5.30
C ILE A 26 11.52 -0.67 5.07
N SER A 27 11.04 -1.08 3.88
CA SER A 27 9.62 -1.10 3.58
C SER A 27 8.88 -2.16 4.40
N ALA A 28 9.42 -3.37 4.48
CA ALA A 28 8.83 -4.45 5.26
C ALA A 28 8.68 -4.06 6.74
N ALA A 29 9.75 -3.52 7.35
CA ALA A 29 9.74 -3.06 8.74
C ALA A 29 8.72 -1.94 8.97
N GLN A 30 8.70 -0.94 8.09
CA GLN A 30 7.78 0.19 8.20
C GLN A 30 6.31 -0.24 8.09
N VAL A 31 5.99 -1.11 7.13
CA VAL A 31 4.60 -1.59 6.94
C VAL A 31 4.19 -2.53 8.06
N PHE A 32 5.13 -3.34 8.58
CA PHE A 32 4.87 -4.19 9.73
C PHE A 32 4.54 -3.36 10.99
N GLY A 33 5.36 -2.34 11.29
CA GLY A 33 5.08 -1.39 12.38
C GLY A 33 3.72 -0.72 12.23
N PHE A 34 3.40 -0.27 11.01
CA PHE A 34 2.10 0.31 10.68
C PHE A 34 0.94 -0.66 10.97
N ALA A 35 1.01 -1.89 10.47
CA ALA A 35 -0.03 -2.89 10.65
C ALA A 35 -0.22 -3.25 12.14
N ALA A 36 0.89 -3.44 12.87
CA ALA A 36 0.87 -3.72 14.30
C ALA A 36 0.22 -2.58 15.10
N ALA A 37 0.58 -1.33 14.80
CA ALA A 37 0.01 -0.17 15.48
C ALA A 37 -1.48 0.00 15.23
N VAL A 38 -1.94 -0.14 13.98
CA VAL A 38 -3.37 -0.09 13.64
C VAL A 38 -4.15 -1.17 14.38
N PHE A 39 -3.59 -2.39 14.45
CA PHE A 39 -4.23 -3.51 15.14
C PHE A 39 -4.34 -3.30 16.65
N VAL A 40 -3.29 -2.79 17.28
CA VAL A 40 -3.26 -2.50 18.73
C VAL A 40 -4.15 -1.30 19.05
N ALA A 41 -4.07 -0.23 18.25
CA ALA A 41 -4.84 0.99 18.46
C ALA A 41 -6.34 0.72 18.42
N GLY A 42 -6.81 -0.02 17.42
CA GLY A 42 -8.24 -0.37 17.29
C GLY A 42 -8.79 -1.18 18.46
N ARG A 43 -7.94 -1.79 19.30
CA ARG A 43 -8.34 -2.61 20.47
C ARG A 43 -8.13 -1.94 21.81
N ARG A 44 -7.11 -1.08 21.93
CA ARG A 44 -6.62 -0.59 23.22
C ARG A 44 -6.63 0.92 23.38
N LEU A 45 -6.67 1.66 22.27
CA LEU A 45 -6.58 3.11 22.32
C LEU A 45 -7.93 3.75 22.04
N ARG A 46 -8.09 4.96 22.59
CA ARG A 46 -9.19 5.87 22.25
C ARG A 46 -8.62 6.98 21.36
N PRO A 47 -9.32 7.36 20.28
CA PRO A 47 -8.94 8.52 19.51
C PRO A 47 -8.87 9.74 20.43
N SER A 48 -7.76 10.46 20.39
CA SER A 48 -7.60 11.69 21.17
C SER A 48 -6.56 12.60 20.55
N ARG A 49 -6.64 13.91 20.82
CA ARG A 49 -5.63 14.86 20.35
C ARG A 49 -4.24 14.53 20.89
N ARG A 50 -4.12 13.95 22.08
CA ARG A 50 -2.81 13.51 22.62
C ARG A 50 -2.18 12.43 21.75
N VAL A 51 -2.96 11.43 21.36
CA VAL A 51 -2.47 10.35 20.47
C VAL A 51 -2.04 10.92 19.11
N LEU A 52 -2.79 11.87 18.55
CA LEU A 52 -2.44 12.55 17.30
C LEU A 52 -1.10 13.29 17.41
N VAL A 53 -0.96 14.12 18.46
CA VAL A 53 0.26 14.92 18.68
C VAL A 53 1.47 14.00 18.92
N VAL A 54 1.34 13.02 19.80
CA VAL A 54 2.42 12.06 20.09
C VAL A 54 2.83 11.30 18.82
N ALA A 55 1.86 10.78 18.07
CA ALA A 55 2.14 10.09 16.81
C ALA A 55 2.83 11.01 15.79
N GLY A 56 2.38 12.27 15.67
CA GLY A 56 2.95 13.25 14.74
C GLY A 56 4.37 13.66 15.09
N VAL A 57 4.59 14.02 16.34
CA VAL A 57 5.92 14.41 16.81
C VAL A 57 6.88 13.23 16.75
N SER A 58 6.43 12.04 17.15
CA SER A 58 7.25 10.81 17.02
C SER A 58 7.61 10.52 15.58
N LEU A 59 6.65 10.62 14.65
CA LEU A 59 6.88 10.39 13.23
C LEU A 59 7.90 11.40 12.67
N ALA A 60 7.75 12.69 13.00
CA ALA A 60 8.70 13.74 12.61
C ALA A 60 10.11 13.46 13.15
N ALA A 61 10.23 13.10 14.43
CA ALA A 61 11.51 12.78 15.06
C ALA A 61 12.16 11.53 14.44
N LEU A 62 11.37 10.48 14.16
CA LEU A 62 11.86 9.24 13.55
C LEU A 62 12.29 9.42 12.09
N ASP A 63 11.58 10.25 11.32
CA ASP A 63 11.99 10.61 9.97
C ASP A 63 13.25 11.48 9.97
N SER A 64 13.34 12.48 10.88
CA SER A 64 14.57 13.26 11.08
C SER A 64 15.76 12.37 11.48
N GLY A 65 15.54 11.46 12.44
CA GLY A 65 16.55 10.48 12.85
C GLY A 65 17.04 9.61 11.68
N SER A 66 16.13 9.20 10.79
CA SER A 66 16.48 8.40 9.61
C SER A 66 17.35 9.14 8.60
N ALA A 67 17.20 10.48 8.51
CA ALA A 67 18.09 11.29 7.68
C ALA A 67 19.52 11.33 8.24
N LEU A 68 19.69 11.25 9.56
CA LEU A 68 20.97 11.48 10.26
C LEU A 68 21.75 10.20 10.54
N ILE A 69 21.05 9.05 10.69
CA ILE A 69 21.69 7.81 11.16
C ILE A 69 22.66 7.24 10.13
N SER A 70 23.74 6.59 10.61
CA SER A 70 24.81 6.03 9.79
C SER A 70 24.83 4.49 9.71
N THR A 71 24.00 3.79 10.49
CA THR A 71 23.94 2.32 10.48
C THR A 71 22.60 1.81 9.97
N PHE A 72 22.64 0.77 9.14
CA PHE A 72 21.43 0.22 8.49
C PHE A 72 20.46 -0.39 9.52
N GLU A 73 20.97 -1.11 10.52
CA GLU A 73 20.16 -1.76 11.56
C GLU A 73 19.34 -0.74 12.36
N LEU A 74 19.94 0.41 12.67
CA LEU A 74 19.23 1.47 13.37
C LEU A 74 18.23 2.18 12.47
N LEU A 75 18.56 2.36 11.17
CA LEU A 75 17.56 2.82 10.19
C LEU A 75 16.37 1.88 10.16
N LEU A 76 16.59 0.56 10.13
CA LEU A 76 15.52 -0.43 10.10
C LEU A 76 14.61 -0.33 11.35
N ALA A 77 15.21 -0.15 12.52
CA ALA A 77 14.47 0.07 13.77
C ALA A 77 13.67 1.38 13.74
N LEU A 78 14.26 2.47 13.23
CA LEU A 78 13.56 3.75 13.06
C LEU A 78 12.39 3.62 12.07
N ARG A 79 12.54 2.86 10.98
CA ARG A 79 11.46 2.62 10.01
C ARG A 79 10.31 1.81 10.61
N LEU A 80 10.62 0.80 11.43
CA LEU A 80 9.60 0.06 12.18
C LEU A 80 8.77 0.99 13.07
N LEU A 81 9.43 1.83 13.86
CA LEU A 81 8.77 2.77 14.77
C LEU A 81 8.03 3.89 14.01
N ALA A 82 8.62 4.41 12.93
CA ALA A 82 7.96 5.38 12.05
C ALA A 82 6.69 4.81 11.40
N GLY A 83 6.76 3.53 11.01
CA GLY A 83 5.59 2.79 10.57
C GLY A 83 4.51 2.74 11.64
N ALA A 84 4.87 2.42 12.89
CA ALA A 84 3.92 2.40 14.00
C ALA A 84 3.26 3.78 14.24
N ALA A 85 4.06 4.84 14.24
CA ALA A 85 3.53 6.21 14.36
C ALA A 85 2.58 6.57 13.20
N ALA A 86 2.94 6.25 11.96
CA ALA A 86 2.08 6.45 10.79
C ALA A 86 0.79 5.60 10.85
N GLY A 87 0.87 4.40 11.42
CA GLY A 87 -0.28 3.53 11.67
C GLY A 87 -1.29 4.16 12.63
N LEU A 88 -0.82 4.77 13.71
CA LEU A 88 -1.68 5.52 14.65
C LEU A 88 -2.37 6.69 13.96
N PHE A 89 -1.66 7.44 13.13
CA PHE A 89 -2.23 8.52 12.32
C PHE A 89 -3.36 8.03 11.43
N THR A 90 -3.08 6.99 10.68
CA THR A 90 -4.04 6.43 9.73
C THR A 90 -5.25 5.85 10.43
N TRP A 91 -5.05 5.15 11.56
CA TRP A 91 -6.14 4.64 12.37
C TRP A 91 -7.08 5.76 12.84
N MET A 92 -6.54 6.89 13.29
CA MET A 92 -7.35 8.04 13.73
C MET A 92 -8.11 8.66 12.55
N ALA A 93 -7.47 8.84 11.40
CA ALA A 93 -8.12 9.38 10.20
C ALA A 93 -9.29 8.50 9.74
N TRP A 94 -9.12 7.17 9.77
CA TRP A 94 -10.20 6.24 9.43
C TRP A 94 -11.31 6.26 10.48
N ALA A 95 -10.98 6.33 11.77
CA ALA A 95 -11.97 6.41 12.84
C ALA A 95 -12.86 7.65 12.68
N ASP A 96 -12.26 8.82 12.40
CA ASP A 96 -12.98 10.07 12.15
C ASP A 96 -13.85 9.98 10.87
N ALA A 97 -13.29 9.45 9.81
CA ALA A 97 -13.98 9.32 8.53
C ALA A 97 -15.21 8.40 8.59
N MET A 98 -15.12 7.30 9.33
CA MET A 98 -16.25 6.38 9.54
C MET A 98 -17.37 7.01 10.35
N ARG A 99 -17.03 7.87 11.34
CA ARG A 99 -18.02 8.57 12.16
C ARG A 99 -18.74 9.69 11.41
N ALA A 100 -17.99 10.41 10.58
CA ALA A 100 -18.52 11.55 9.84
C ALA A 100 -19.35 11.15 8.60
N GLU A 101 -19.69 9.86 8.43
CA GLU A 101 -20.38 9.31 7.24
C GLU A 101 -19.76 9.78 5.92
N LYS A 102 -18.48 10.17 5.96
CA LYS A 102 -17.75 10.62 4.77
C LYS A 102 -17.72 9.50 3.74
N SER A 103 -17.90 9.87 2.49
CA SER A 103 -17.89 8.89 1.41
C SER A 103 -16.58 8.10 1.40
N MET A 104 -16.66 6.78 1.47
CA MET A 104 -15.51 5.88 1.32
C MET A 104 -14.73 6.13 0.03
N ARG A 105 -15.38 6.74 -0.98
CA ARG A 105 -14.76 7.14 -2.25
C ARG A 105 -13.80 8.31 -2.08
N ASP A 106 -14.15 9.28 -1.25
CA ASP A 106 -13.30 10.47 -1.02
C ASP A 106 -12.05 10.07 -0.26
N ILE A 107 -12.20 9.17 0.73
CA ILE A 107 -11.06 8.62 1.47
C ILE A 107 -10.16 7.78 0.55
N ALA A 108 -10.76 6.94 -0.30
CA ALA A 108 -10.01 6.14 -1.27
C ALA A 108 -9.24 7.01 -2.28
N ALA A 109 -9.73 8.19 -2.62
CA ALA A 109 -9.06 9.10 -3.55
C ALA A 109 -7.79 9.76 -2.95
N VAL A 110 -7.67 9.86 -1.61
CA VAL A 110 -6.52 10.49 -0.94
C VAL A 110 -5.22 9.78 -1.32
N GLY A 111 -5.21 8.44 -1.37
CA GLY A 111 -4.03 7.67 -1.74
C GLY A 111 -3.47 8.03 -3.12
N PRO A 112 -4.25 7.87 -4.21
CA PRO A 112 -3.83 8.26 -5.55
C PRO A 112 -3.44 9.75 -5.68
N LEU A 113 -4.20 10.66 -5.05
CA LEU A 113 -3.88 12.10 -5.08
C LEU A 113 -2.53 12.39 -4.42
N THR A 114 -2.24 11.73 -3.29
CA THR A 114 -0.95 11.86 -2.61
C THR A 114 0.20 11.35 -3.48
N VAL A 115 0.02 10.25 -4.21
CA VAL A 115 1.04 9.72 -5.12
C VAL A 115 1.22 10.64 -6.31
N LEU A 116 0.14 11.18 -6.88
CA LEU A 116 0.19 12.05 -8.05
C LEU A 116 1.08 13.28 -7.84
N VAL A 117 0.98 13.90 -6.66
CA VAL A 117 1.80 15.08 -6.31
C VAL A 117 3.11 14.65 -5.64
N GLY A 118 3.04 13.64 -4.77
CA GLY A 118 4.17 13.22 -3.94
C GLY A 118 5.27 12.52 -4.73
N ALA A 119 4.96 11.72 -5.75
CA ALA A 119 5.99 11.00 -6.49
C ALA A 119 6.95 11.95 -7.26
N PRO A 120 6.49 12.92 -8.06
CA PRO A 120 7.37 13.89 -8.69
C PRO A 120 8.16 14.74 -7.69
N LEU A 121 7.50 15.17 -6.60
CA LEU A 121 8.15 15.96 -5.56
C LEU A 121 9.26 15.18 -4.87
N LEU A 122 9.02 13.91 -4.52
CA LEU A 122 10.00 13.05 -3.86
C LEU A 122 11.16 12.67 -4.79
N ALA A 123 10.90 12.43 -6.08
CA ALA A 123 11.93 12.21 -7.07
C ALA A 123 12.83 13.45 -7.21
N TRP A 124 12.24 14.66 -7.29
CA TRP A 124 12.99 15.90 -7.31
C TRP A 124 13.81 16.13 -6.04
N ILE A 125 13.23 15.92 -4.86
CA ILE A 125 13.95 16.05 -3.59
C ILE A 125 15.08 15.01 -3.49
N GLY A 126 14.83 13.77 -3.92
CA GLY A 126 15.84 12.71 -3.97
C GLY A 126 17.03 13.09 -4.84
N SER A 127 16.79 13.71 -6.01
CA SER A 127 17.87 14.18 -6.90
C SER A 127 18.74 15.28 -6.28
N LEU A 128 18.27 16.00 -5.26
CA LEU A 128 19.02 17.03 -4.56
C LEU A 128 19.91 16.51 -3.42
N GLY A 129 19.52 15.43 -2.76
CA GLY A 129 20.24 14.96 -1.56
C GLY A 129 19.94 13.51 -1.16
N GLY A 130 19.47 12.69 -2.10
CA GLY A 130 19.21 11.27 -1.90
C GLY A 130 18.16 10.99 -0.82
N ASP A 131 18.28 9.83 -0.19
CA ASP A 131 17.38 9.37 0.87
C ASP A 131 17.32 10.32 2.07
N ARG A 132 18.43 11.00 2.40
CA ARG A 132 18.49 11.97 3.49
C ARG A 132 17.54 13.14 3.26
N ALA A 133 17.53 13.69 2.07
CA ALA A 133 16.64 14.79 1.71
C ALA A 133 15.17 14.36 1.73
N ILE A 134 14.87 13.14 1.25
CA ILE A 134 13.53 12.55 1.28
C ILE A 134 13.06 12.39 2.74
N TYR A 135 13.87 11.80 3.63
CA TYR A 135 13.51 11.66 5.04
C TYR A 135 13.32 13.00 5.75
N ALA A 136 14.21 13.97 5.49
CA ALA A 136 14.08 15.32 6.04
C ALA A 136 12.76 15.98 5.60
N CYS A 137 12.39 15.87 4.31
CA CYS A 137 11.12 16.37 3.82
C CYS A 137 9.92 15.66 4.48
N LEU A 138 9.97 14.33 4.60
CA LEU A 138 8.91 13.56 5.24
C LEU A 138 8.71 13.93 6.71
N ALA A 139 9.76 14.37 7.42
CA ALA A 139 9.67 14.81 8.82
C ALA A 139 8.75 16.03 9.01
N PHE A 140 8.61 16.89 8.01
CA PHE A 140 7.72 18.06 8.09
C PHE A 140 6.24 17.72 7.88
N THR A 141 5.94 16.64 7.15
CA THR A 141 4.56 16.32 6.75
C THR A 141 3.61 16.06 7.93
N PRO A 142 4.00 15.32 9.00
CA PRO A 142 3.10 15.08 10.13
C PRO A 142 2.90 16.31 11.02
N LEU A 143 3.81 17.29 10.98
CA LEU A 143 3.71 18.51 11.79
C LEU A 143 2.51 19.36 11.39
N ALA A 144 2.12 19.36 10.12
CA ALA A 144 0.93 20.05 9.65
C ALA A 144 -0.32 19.59 10.41
N ALA A 145 -0.48 18.27 10.62
CA ALA A 145 -1.62 17.73 11.36
C ALA A 145 -1.53 17.99 12.88
N VAL A 146 -0.34 18.22 13.42
CA VAL A 146 -0.13 18.62 14.83
C VAL A 146 -0.51 20.08 15.04
N ILE A 147 -0.17 20.95 14.09
CA ILE A 147 -0.38 22.41 14.17
C ILE A 147 -1.86 22.75 13.89
N ILE A 148 -2.47 22.13 12.89
CA ILE A 148 -3.86 22.40 12.51
C ILE A 148 -4.79 21.93 13.64
N PRO A 149 -5.70 22.79 14.13
CA PRO A 149 -6.67 22.40 15.16
C PRO A 149 -7.72 21.47 14.56
N VAL A 150 -7.49 20.16 14.66
CA VAL A 150 -8.46 19.13 14.26
C VAL A 150 -9.30 18.77 15.49
N VAL A 151 -10.62 18.84 15.35
CA VAL A 151 -11.55 18.34 16.35
C VAL A 151 -11.63 16.83 16.21
N ILE A 152 -11.26 16.11 17.26
CA ILE A 152 -11.29 14.64 17.30
C ILE A 152 -12.46 14.23 18.19
N ASP A 153 -13.35 13.41 17.64
CA ASP A 153 -14.38 12.78 18.43
C ASP A 153 -13.77 11.65 19.29
N GLU A 154 -13.74 11.84 20.60
CA GLU A 154 -13.16 10.92 21.58
C GLU A 154 -14.10 9.75 21.97
N THR A 155 -15.26 9.65 21.34
CA THR A 155 -16.23 8.59 21.65
C THR A 155 -15.59 7.20 21.40
N PRO A 156 -15.66 6.26 22.34
CA PRO A 156 -15.12 4.92 22.13
C PRO A 156 -15.79 4.24 20.93
N LEU A 157 -15.00 3.66 20.05
CA LEU A 157 -15.52 2.71 19.06
C LEU A 157 -16.00 1.49 19.87
N GLY A 158 -17.31 1.35 20.02
CA GLY A 158 -17.90 0.36 20.90
C GLY A 158 -17.38 -1.05 20.65
N GLY A 159 -17.05 -1.77 21.71
CA GLY A 159 -16.65 -3.17 21.67
C GLY A 159 -17.82 -4.06 21.25
N ARG A 160 -17.96 -4.29 19.94
CA ARG A 160 -18.96 -5.22 19.40
C ARG A 160 -18.44 -6.65 19.55
N ARG A 161 -19.40 -7.57 19.86
CA ARG A 161 -19.17 -9.01 19.85
C ARG A 161 -18.69 -9.40 18.43
N ARG A 162 -17.50 -10.02 18.33
CA ARG A 162 -16.97 -10.45 17.04
C ARG A 162 -17.75 -11.64 16.49
N PHE A 163 -18.14 -11.55 15.23
CA PHE A 163 -18.75 -12.65 14.50
C PHE A 163 -17.67 -13.43 13.74
N SER A 164 -17.81 -14.75 13.66
CA SER A 164 -16.91 -15.57 12.85
C SER A 164 -17.13 -15.29 11.35
N PRO A 165 -16.06 -15.15 10.55
CA PRO A 165 -16.19 -14.96 9.12
C PRO A 165 -16.77 -16.22 8.44
N SER A 166 -17.54 -16.02 7.39
CA SER A 166 -17.97 -17.13 6.52
C SER A 166 -16.78 -17.74 5.79
N ARG A 167 -16.86 -19.00 5.35
CA ARG A 167 -15.81 -19.65 4.57
C ARG A 167 -15.44 -18.84 3.33
N SER A 168 -16.42 -18.31 2.61
CA SER A 168 -16.18 -17.43 1.44
C SER A 168 -15.39 -16.19 1.83
N ASN A 169 -15.71 -15.56 2.96
CA ASN A 169 -14.99 -14.37 3.42
C ASN A 169 -13.54 -14.70 3.83
N VAL A 170 -13.30 -15.84 4.48
CA VAL A 170 -11.94 -16.30 4.80
C VAL A 170 -11.10 -16.45 3.53
N VAL A 171 -11.67 -17.08 2.50
CA VAL A 171 -10.99 -17.29 1.22
C VAL A 171 -10.71 -15.97 0.50
N LEU A 172 -11.68 -15.02 0.48
CA LEU A 172 -11.46 -13.69 -0.12
C LEU A 172 -10.43 -12.88 0.66
N LEU A 173 -10.43 -12.94 1.99
CA LEU A 173 -9.42 -12.30 2.84
C LEU A 173 -8.02 -12.85 2.53
N ALA A 174 -7.87 -14.18 2.44
CA ALA A 174 -6.60 -14.80 2.06
C ALA A 174 -6.15 -14.38 0.64
N ALA A 175 -7.07 -14.33 -0.33
CA ALA A 175 -6.78 -13.85 -1.68
C ALA A 175 -6.30 -12.39 -1.68
N LEU A 176 -6.93 -11.50 -0.89
CA LEU A 176 -6.47 -10.11 -0.73
C LEU A 176 -5.08 -10.03 -0.08
N GLY A 177 -4.79 -10.88 0.90
CA GLY A 177 -3.47 -10.99 1.52
C GLY A 177 -2.40 -11.38 0.51
N VAL A 178 -2.64 -12.43 -0.28
CA VAL A 178 -1.74 -12.89 -1.34
C VAL A 178 -1.57 -11.82 -2.43
N MET A 179 -2.68 -11.21 -2.87
CA MET A 179 -2.64 -10.12 -3.86
C MET A 179 -1.77 -8.95 -3.40
N THR A 180 -1.95 -8.50 -2.16
CA THR A 180 -1.18 -7.37 -1.64
C THR A 180 0.27 -7.74 -1.34
N MET A 181 0.55 -8.96 -0.94
CA MET A 181 1.90 -9.49 -0.77
C MET A 181 2.64 -9.51 -2.12
N ALA A 182 2.05 -10.14 -3.12
CA ALA A 182 2.64 -10.27 -4.45
C ALA A 182 2.79 -8.92 -5.16
N GLY A 183 1.76 -8.07 -5.08
CA GLY A 183 1.79 -6.73 -5.65
C GLY A 183 2.83 -5.81 -4.99
N SER A 184 2.89 -5.78 -3.66
CA SER A 184 3.86 -4.94 -2.95
C SER A 184 5.31 -5.43 -3.11
N ALA A 185 5.52 -6.73 -3.25
CA ALA A 185 6.83 -7.29 -3.55
C ALA A 185 7.44 -6.65 -4.81
N PHE A 186 6.69 -6.60 -5.91
CA PHE A 186 7.14 -5.98 -7.15
C PHE A 186 7.17 -4.45 -7.07
N PHE A 187 6.11 -3.84 -6.52
CA PHE A 187 5.96 -2.39 -6.48
C PHE A 187 7.09 -1.67 -5.73
N VAL A 188 7.58 -2.27 -4.66
CA VAL A 188 8.66 -1.70 -3.83
C VAL A 188 9.99 -1.62 -4.59
N PHE A 189 10.27 -2.59 -5.46
CA PHE A 189 11.51 -2.61 -6.27
C PHE A 189 11.31 -2.07 -7.69
N LEU A 190 10.14 -1.52 -7.99
CA LEU A 190 9.79 -1.12 -9.34
C LEU A 190 10.67 0.00 -9.89
N ALA A 191 11.07 0.97 -9.04
CA ALA A 191 11.97 2.04 -9.44
C ALA A 191 13.34 1.48 -9.79
N ALA A 192 13.93 0.68 -8.90
CA ALA A 192 15.23 0.04 -9.14
C ALA A 192 15.23 -0.87 -10.38
N PHE A 193 14.13 -1.59 -10.62
CA PHE A 193 13.93 -2.38 -11.82
C PHE A 193 13.92 -1.49 -13.09
N ALA A 194 13.12 -0.44 -13.07
CA ALA A 194 12.95 0.43 -14.24
C ALA A 194 14.23 1.22 -14.55
N GLU A 195 14.99 1.62 -13.55
CA GLU A 195 16.28 2.25 -13.71
C GLU A 195 17.31 1.28 -14.32
N SER A 196 17.49 0.11 -13.71
CA SER A 196 18.54 -0.86 -14.10
C SER A 196 18.22 -1.67 -15.34
N GLU A 197 16.96 -2.02 -15.57
CA GLU A 197 16.56 -2.96 -16.64
C GLU A 197 15.89 -2.26 -17.84
N VAL A 198 15.26 -1.11 -17.61
CA VAL A 198 14.58 -0.34 -18.67
C VAL A 198 15.37 0.92 -19.05
N GLY A 199 16.33 1.34 -18.21
CA GLY A 199 17.15 2.53 -18.44
C GLY A 199 16.38 3.85 -18.25
N MET A 200 15.39 3.86 -17.35
CA MET A 200 14.57 5.04 -17.09
C MET A 200 15.23 5.94 -16.05
N GLY A 201 15.32 7.23 -16.34
CA GLY A 201 15.74 8.22 -15.35
C GLY A 201 14.60 8.64 -14.41
N ASP A 202 14.95 9.33 -13.32
CA ASP A 202 14.05 9.71 -12.20
C ASP A 202 12.78 10.44 -12.66
N VAL A 203 12.89 11.35 -13.64
CA VAL A 203 11.73 12.09 -14.17
C VAL A 203 10.74 11.13 -14.85
N ALA A 204 11.23 10.25 -15.72
CA ALA A 204 10.38 9.28 -16.41
C ALA A 204 9.74 8.30 -15.41
N LEU A 205 10.50 7.87 -14.41
CA LEU A 205 10.01 7.05 -13.30
C LEU A 205 8.88 7.73 -12.54
N SER A 206 9.10 8.96 -12.11
CA SER A 206 8.09 9.73 -11.34
C SER A 206 6.81 9.95 -12.15
N LEU A 207 6.93 10.20 -13.46
CA LEU A 207 5.79 10.28 -14.38
C LEU A 207 5.04 8.93 -14.47
N GLY A 208 5.74 7.80 -14.47
CA GLY A 208 5.10 6.47 -14.42
C GLY A 208 4.25 6.27 -13.17
N PHE A 209 4.72 6.66 -11.99
CA PHE A 209 3.93 6.63 -10.76
C PHE A 209 2.76 7.62 -10.81
N SER A 210 2.93 8.78 -11.41
CA SER A 210 1.85 9.75 -11.62
C SER A 210 0.76 9.22 -12.56
N VAL A 211 1.15 8.53 -13.64
CA VAL A 211 0.21 7.84 -14.55
C VAL A 211 -0.58 6.76 -13.79
N ASN A 212 0.09 5.96 -12.97
CA ASN A 212 -0.57 4.98 -12.10
C ASN A 212 -1.61 5.64 -11.17
N ALA A 213 -1.26 6.77 -10.58
CA ALA A 213 -2.13 7.50 -9.67
C ALA A 213 -3.35 8.10 -10.39
N VAL A 214 -3.15 8.72 -11.56
CA VAL A 214 -4.26 9.28 -12.38
C VAL A 214 -5.23 8.19 -12.80
N THR A 215 -4.71 7.09 -13.36
CA THR A 215 -5.56 5.98 -13.80
C THR A 215 -6.22 5.27 -12.62
N GLY A 216 -5.55 5.20 -11.48
CA GLY A 216 -6.13 4.74 -10.22
C GLY A 216 -7.29 5.61 -9.76
N LEU A 217 -7.16 6.94 -9.83
CA LEU A 217 -8.25 7.86 -9.52
C LEU A 217 -9.44 7.68 -10.49
N MET A 218 -9.14 7.48 -11.78
CA MET A 218 -10.18 7.17 -12.79
C MET A 218 -10.89 5.85 -12.44
N GLY A 219 -10.15 4.78 -12.08
CA GLY A 219 -10.71 3.50 -11.65
C GLY A 219 -11.59 3.62 -10.41
N ALA A 220 -11.13 4.37 -9.39
CA ALA A 220 -11.89 4.60 -8.16
C ALA A 220 -13.23 5.35 -8.41
N ARG A 221 -13.26 6.24 -9.39
CA ARG A 221 -14.44 7.05 -9.75
C ARG A 221 -15.30 6.45 -10.87
N PHE A 222 -14.90 5.33 -11.43
CA PHE A 222 -15.62 4.72 -12.54
C PHE A 222 -17.04 4.30 -12.13
N ARG A 223 -18.06 4.85 -12.81
CA ARG A 223 -19.47 4.69 -12.41
C ARG A 223 -20.03 3.30 -12.72
N ARG A 224 -19.66 2.72 -13.86
CA ARG A 224 -20.09 1.38 -14.26
C ARG A 224 -19.22 0.34 -13.58
N ARG A 225 -19.66 -0.19 -12.45
CA ARG A 225 -18.96 -1.28 -11.75
C ARG A 225 -19.35 -2.59 -12.42
N PRO A 226 -18.40 -3.29 -13.05
CA PRO A 226 -18.69 -4.61 -13.61
C PRO A 226 -19.08 -5.59 -12.50
N ALA A 227 -19.86 -6.60 -12.86
CA ALA A 227 -20.37 -7.58 -11.90
C ALA A 227 -19.24 -8.35 -11.17
N TRP A 228 -18.09 -8.51 -11.80
CA TRP A 228 -16.99 -9.37 -11.38
C TRP A 228 -15.73 -8.57 -11.04
N ALA A 229 -15.02 -8.96 -9.96
CA ALA A 229 -13.73 -8.37 -9.56
C ALA A 229 -12.53 -9.07 -10.24
N TRP A 230 -12.62 -10.37 -10.48
CA TRP A 230 -11.50 -11.17 -10.99
C TRP A 230 -10.90 -10.69 -12.32
N PRO A 231 -11.65 -10.14 -13.32
CA PRO A 231 -11.02 -9.67 -14.55
C PRO A 231 -10.07 -8.50 -14.32
N TRP A 232 -10.38 -7.65 -13.33
CA TRP A 232 -9.52 -6.53 -12.97
C TRP A 232 -8.26 -7.00 -12.22
N LEU A 233 -8.38 -8.04 -11.40
CA LEU A 233 -7.21 -8.69 -10.81
C LEU A 233 -6.32 -9.32 -11.89
N ALA A 234 -6.91 -9.97 -12.90
CA ALA A 234 -6.18 -10.47 -14.06
C ALA A 234 -5.50 -9.34 -14.86
N GLY A 235 -6.15 -8.18 -14.96
CA GLY A 235 -5.56 -6.97 -15.55
C GLY A 235 -4.31 -6.49 -14.82
N ILE A 236 -4.25 -6.63 -13.48
CA ILE A 236 -3.03 -6.34 -12.71
C ILE A 236 -1.91 -7.33 -13.09
N VAL A 237 -2.23 -8.63 -13.26
CA VAL A 237 -1.24 -9.63 -13.68
C VAL A 237 -0.64 -9.26 -15.04
N VAL A 238 -1.50 -8.92 -16.01
CA VAL A 238 -1.06 -8.49 -17.35
C VAL A 238 -0.17 -7.24 -17.25
N SER A 239 -0.51 -6.31 -16.38
CA SER A 239 0.27 -5.08 -16.15
C SER A 239 1.66 -5.39 -15.58
N VAL A 240 1.76 -6.27 -14.57
CA VAL A 240 3.04 -6.71 -14.01
C VAL A 240 3.89 -7.42 -15.06
N MET A 241 3.27 -8.30 -15.86
CA MET A 241 3.98 -9.01 -16.93
C MET A 241 4.44 -8.03 -18.02
N ALA A 242 3.62 -7.07 -18.43
CA ALA A 242 3.99 -6.06 -19.41
C ALA A 242 5.20 -5.22 -18.95
N ILE A 243 5.23 -4.82 -17.69
CA ILE A 243 6.35 -4.09 -17.10
C ILE A 243 7.60 -4.98 -17.01
N GLY A 244 7.45 -6.19 -16.46
CA GLY A 244 8.57 -7.02 -16.06
C GLY A 244 9.23 -7.80 -17.21
N MET A 245 8.44 -8.21 -18.22
CA MET A 245 8.96 -9.05 -19.32
C MET A 245 9.43 -8.24 -20.53
N VAL A 246 8.87 -7.06 -20.74
CA VAL A 246 9.17 -6.23 -21.92
C VAL A 246 9.83 -4.94 -21.46
N ARG A 247 11.16 -4.89 -21.60
CA ARG A 247 12.02 -3.79 -21.13
C ARG A 247 11.94 -2.55 -22.02
N LEU A 248 10.72 -2.06 -22.28
CA LEU A 248 10.45 -0.87 -23.07
C LEU A 248 9.78 0.19 -22.24
N PRO A 249 10.25 1.45 -22.22
CA PRO A 249 9.64 2.55 -21.48
C PRO A 249 8.16 2.73 -21.77
N ALA A 250 7.73 2.59 -23.03
CA ALA A 250 6.30 2.69 -23.40
C ALA A 250 5.43 1.66 -22.69
N LEU A 251 5.91 0.39 -22.58
CA LEU A 251 5.16 -0.67 -21.89
C LEU A 251 5.23 -0.54 -20.37
N PHE A 252 6.26 0.10 -19.84
CA PHE A 252 6.27 0.51 -18.44
C PHE A 252 5.11 1.45 -18.14
N PHE A 253 4.92 2.51 -18.93
CA PHE A 253 3.80 3.46 -18.76
C PHE A 253 2.44 2.80 -18.94
N VAL A 254 2.26 1.96 -19.96
CA VAL A 254 1.01 1.21 -20.19
C VAL A 254 0.72 0.27 -19.03
N GLY A 255 1.72 -0.45 -18.54
CA GLY A 255 1.59 -1.33 -17.38
C GLY A 255 1.25 -0.57 -16.10
N MET A 256 1.90 0.58 -15.85
CA MET A 256 1.58 1.45 -14.72
C MET A 256 0.14 1.98 -14.79
N ALA A 257 -0.31 2.39 -15.97
CA ALA A 257 -1.69 2.82 -16.20
C ALA A 257 -2.69 1.67 -15.92
N GLY A 258 -2.43 0.50 -16.51
CA GLY A 258 -3.25 -0.69 -16.32
C GLY A 258 -3.32 -1.12 -14.86
N TRP A 259 -2.17 -1.17 -14.18
CA TRP A 259 -2.12 -1.51 -12.75
C TRP A 259 -2.95 -0.55 -11.91
N GLY A 260 -2.74 0.77 -12.03
CA GLY A 260 -3.49 1.77 -11.27
C GLY A 260 -4.98 1.63 -11.47
N PHE A 261 -5.45 1.60 -12.73
CA PHE A 261 -6.86 1.46 -13.06
C PHE A 261 -7.46 0.15 -12.53
N CYS A 262 -6.84 -0.99 -12.84
CA CYS A 262 -7.33 -2.31 -12.46
C CYS A 262 -7.35 -2.52 -10.94
N PHE A 263 -6.34 -2.04 -10.22
CA PHE A 263 -6.28 -2.13 -8.76
C PHE A 263 -7.47 -1.42 -8.11
N TRP A 264 -7.76 -0.20 -8.53
CA TRP A 264 -8.86 0.58 -7.96
C TRP A 264 -10.25 0.16 -8.45
N MET A 265 -10.31 -0.61 -9.53
CA MET A 265 -11.52 -1.33 -9.92
C MET A 265 -11.73 -2.61 -9.10
N ALA A 266 -10.67 -3.39 -8.85
CA ALA A 266 -10.74 -4.69 -8.20
C ALA A 266 -10.96 -4.59 -6.69
N VAL A 267 -10.08 -3.87 -5.98
CA VAL A 267 -10.02 -3.89 -4.50
C VAL A 267 -11.32 -3.44 -3.85
N PRO A 268 -11.91 -2.28 -4.22
CA PRO A 268 -13.18 -1.86 -3.64
C PRO A 268 -14.32 -2.85 -3.92
N ARG A 269 -14.23 -3.58 -5.05
CA ARG A 269 -15.23 -4.59 -5.40
C ARG A 269 -15.13 -5.82 -4.53
N VAL A 270 -13.92 -6.32 -4.30
CA VAL A 270 -13.70 -7.47 -3.38
C VAL A 270 -14.11 -7.10 -1.95
N LEU A 271 -13.76 -5.88 -1.50
CA LEU A 271 -14.16 -5.37 -0.19
C LEU A 271 -15.69 -5.28 -0.05
N GLY A 272 -16.38 -4.79 -1.09
CA GLY A 272 -17.83 -4.78 -1.15
C GLY A 272 -18.42 -6.18 -1.02
N ARG A 273 -17.88 -7.18 -1.75
CA ARG A 273 -18.34 -8.58 -1.63
C ARG A 273 -18.13 -9.16 -0.23
N ILE A 274 -17.00 -8.86 0.39
CA ILE A 274 -16.72 -9.27 1.78
C ILE A 274 -17.73 -8.65 2.74
N ALA A 275 -18.08 -7.39 2.55
CA ALA A 275 -19.09 -6.70 3.35
C ALA A 275 -20.50 -7.27 3.12
N ASP A 276 -20.92 -7.39 1.85
CA ASP A 276 -22.26 -7.89 1.45
C ASP A 276 -22.52 -9.32 1.96
N TRP A 277 -21.48 -10.16 2.05
CA TRP A 277 -21.58 -11.54 2.50
C TRP A 277 -21.26 -11.72 3.98
N SER A 278 -21.41 -10.68 4.78
CA SER A 278 -21.13 -10.69 6.21
C SER A 278 -22.28 -10.17 7.05
N TYR A 279 -22.48 -10.80 8.23
CA TYR A 279 -23.38 -10.29 9.27
C TYR A 279 -22.81 -9.04 9.99
N ALA A 280 -21.49 -8.79 9.86
CA ALA A 280 -20.79 -7.64 10.42
C ALA A 280 -19.88 -7.02 9.35
N PRO A 281 -20.43 -6.23 8.41
CA PRO A 281 -19.68 -5.67 7.29
C PRO A 281 -18.45 -4.87 7.72
N ASP A 282 -18.61 -3.99 8.73
CA ASP A 282 -17.53 -3.11 9.21
C ASP A 282 -16.34 -3.91 9.78
N GLU A 283 -16.62 -4.99 10.53
CA GLU A 283 -15.55 -5.86 11.04
C GLU A 283 -14.78 -6.54 9.92
N ARG A 284 -15.50 -7.01 8.89
CA ARG A 284 -14.90 -7.72 7.76
C ARG A 284 -14.05 -6.80 6.88
N VAL A 285 -14.49 -5.57 6.66
CA VAL A 285 -13.68 -4.56 5.98
C VAL A 285 -12.43 -4.22 6.80
N GLY A 286 -12.56 -4.12 8.13
CA GLY A 286 -11.41 -3.95 9.03
C GLY A 286 -10.42 -5.12 8.96
N ASP A 287 -10.91 -6.36 8.99
CA ASP A 287 -10.07 -7.56 8.82
C ASP A 287 -9.37 -7.56 7.46
N ALA A 288 -10.07 -7.18 6.38
CA ALA A 288 -9.49 -7.07 5.06
C ALA A 288 -8.34 -6.04 5.00
N GLN A 289 -8.52 -4.87 5.60
CA GLN A 289 -7.45 -3.86 5.69
C GLN A 289 -6.24 -4.39 6.50
N GLY A 290 -6.48 -5.11 7.59
CA GLY A 290 -5.43 -5.74 8.38
C GLY A 290 -4.64 -6.79 7.59
N ILE A 291 -5.33 -7.69 6.90
CA ILE A 291 -4.73 -8.73 6.05
C ILE A 291 -3.96 -8.09 4.88
N MET A 292 -4.52 -7.06 4.24
CA MET A 292 -3.83 -6.33 3.17
C MET A 292 -2.57 -5.62 3.68
N ALA A 293 -2.59 -5.09 4.91
CA ALA A 293 -1.41 -4.48 5.52
C ALA A 293 -0.33 -5.53 5.82
N LEU A 294 -0.71 -6.70 6.33
CA LEU A 294 0.21 -7.82 6.54
C LEU A 294 0.82 -8.29 5.21
N GLY A 295 0.01 -8.46 4.16
CA GLY A 295 0.51 -8.79 2.84
C GLY A 295 1.53 -7.79 2.33
N ARG A 296 1.24 -6.49 2.47
CA ARG A 296 2.17 -5.41 2.09
C ARG A 296 3.47 -5.39 2.91
N SER A 297 3.47 -5.91 4.12
CA SER A 297 4.68 -6.06 4.94
C SER A 297 5.51 -7.27 4.49
N ILE A 298 4.86 -8.41 4.29
CA ILE A 298 5.53 -9.67 3.93
C ILE A 298 6.10 -9.60 2.50
N GLY A 299 5.40 -8.92 1.59
CA GLY A 299 5.81 -8.83 0.18
C GLY A 299 7.24 -8.34 -0.02
N PRO A 300 7.62 -7.15 0.47
CA PRO A 300 8.99 -6.64 0.38
C PRO A 300 10.01 -7.53 1.09
N ALA A 301 9.64 -8.18 2.21
CA ALA A 301 10.51 -9.13 2.90
C ALA A 301 10.81 -10.37 2.05
N VAL A 302 9.81 -10.92 1.36
CA VAL A 302 10.01 -12.03 0.40
C VAL A 302 10.80 -11.54 -0.81
N ALA A 303 10.47 -10.37 -1.34
CA ALA A 303 11.18 -9.78 -2.48
C ALA A 303 12.65 -9.54 -2.18
N SER A 304 13.03 -9.20 -0.96
CA SER A 304 14.43 -9.02 -0.54
C SER A 304 15.29 -10.27 -0.78
N LEU A 305 14.69 -11.45 -0.75
CA LEU A 305 15.36 -12.72 -1.02
C LEU A 305 15.43 -13.06 -2.51
N LEU A 306 14.59 -12.43 -3.34
CA LEU A 306 14.43 -12.72 -4.76
C LEU A 306 15.18 -11.73 -5.65
N VAL A 307 15.50 -10.53 -5.12
CA VAL A 307 16.14 -9.44 -5.87
C VAL A 307 17.65 -9.47 -5.65
N GLY A 308 18.38 -9.35 -6.77
CA GLY A 308 19.83 -9.18 -6.79
C GLY A 308 20.25 -8.40 -8.02
N PRO A 309 21.53 -7.99 -8.15
CA PRO A 309 22.03 -7.26 -9.32
C PRO A 309 21.67 -7.98 -10.63
N GLY A 310 20.87 -7.32 -11.49
CA GLY A 310 20.38 -7.91 -12.75
C GLY A 310 19.46 -9.12 -12.61
N ARG A 311 18.93 -9.43 -11.42
CA ARG A 311 18.11 -10.61 -11.16
C ARG A 311 16.74 -10.23 -10.62
N TYR A 312 15.81 -9.89 -11.51
CA TYR A 312 14.41 -9.60 -11.17
C TYR A 312 13.42 -10.70 -11.62
N ALA A 313 13.89 -11.70 -12.35
CA ALA A 313 13.00 -12.75 -12.89
C ALA A 313 12.23 -13.48 -11.79
N GLY A 314 12.89 -13.85 -10.70
CA GLY A 314 12.24 -14.49 -9.55
C GLY A 314 11.14 -13.61 -8.92
N LEU A 315 11.38 -12.32 -8.82
CA LEU A 315 10.41 -11.35 -8.32
C LEU A 315 9.20 -11.22 -9.25
N ILE A 316 9.44 -11.12 -10.56
CA ILE A 316 8.37 -11.02 -11.58
C ILE A 316 7.50 -12.28 -11.56
N VAL A 317 8.12 -13.46 -11.52
CA VAL A 317 7.40 -14.74 -11.44
C VAL A 317 6.59 -14.84 -10.16
N PHE A 318 7.20 -14.57 -9.00
CA PHE A 318 6.52 -14.59 -7.71
C PHE A 318 5.28 -13.67 -7.71
N SER A 319 5.45 -12.44 -8.18
CA SER A 319 4.37 -11.46 -8.20
C SER A 319 3.27 -11.86 -9.20
N SER A 320 3.64 -12.30 -10.40
CA SER A 320 2.66 -12.73 -11.42
C SER A 320 1.86 -13.95 -10.97
N VAL A 321 2.52 -14.97 -10.41
CA VAL A 321 1.87 -16.19 -9.91
C VAL A 321 0.97 -15.90 -8.72
N GLY A 322 1.44 -15.11 -7.76
CA GLY A 322 0.64 -14.72 -6.60
C GLY A 322 -0.60 -13.92 -6.98
N LEU A 323 -0.46 -12.94 -7.88
CA LEU A 323 -1.59 -12.15 -8.39
C LEU A 323 -2.56 -13.00 -9.21
N ALA A 324 -2.07 -13.90 -10.07
CA ALA A 324 -2.90 -14.82 -10.86
C ALA A 324 -3.66 -15.80 -9.96
N GLY A 325 -3.00 -16.34 -8.94
CA GLY A 325 -3.62 -17.19 -7.93
C GLY A 325 -4.76 -16.46 -7.19
N ALA A 326 -4.51 -15.23 -6.76
CA ALA A 326 -5.53 -14.40 -6.12
C ALA A 326 -6.72 -14.12 -7.06
N ALA A 327 -6.46 -13.79 -8.33
CA ALA A 327 -7.50 -13.57 -9.34
C ALA A 327 -8.34 -14.84 -9.57
N GLY A 328 -7.70 -16.00 -9.69
CA GLY A 328 -8.37 -17.31 -9.85
C GLY A 328 -9.24 -17.66 -8.65
N VAL A 329 -8.74 -17.46 -7.42
CA VAL A 329 -9.49 -17.69 -6.18
C VAL A 329 -10.71 -16.79 -6.08
N VAL A 330 -10.54 -15.47 -6.33
CA VAL A 330 -11.66 -14.53 -6.33
C VAL A 330 -12.71 -14.91 -7.36
N GLY A 331 -12.28 -15.24 -8.60
CA GLY A 331 -13.19 -15.68 -9.67
C GLY A 331 -13.94 -16.98 -9.34
N GLY A 332 -13.27 -17.93 -8.69
CA GLY A 332 -13.90 -19.16 -8.20
C GLY A 332 -14.98 -18.91 -7.16
N VAL A 333 -14.70 -18.05 -6.18
CA VAL A 333 -15.66 -17.69 -5.13
C VAL A 333 -16.85 -16.92 -5.71
N GLU A 334 -16.61 -15.95 -6.60
CA GLU A 334 -17.66 -15.19 -7.26
C GLU A 334 -18.61 -16.12 -8.05
N ARG A 335 -18.07 -17.02 -8.87
CA ARG A 335 -18.87 -17.99 -9.64
C ARG A 335 -19.67 -18.93 -8.74
N TYR A 336 -19.04 -19.46 -7.70
CA TYR A 336 -19.70 -20.36 -6.75
C TYR A 336 -20.92 -19.71 -6.07
N ARG A 337 -20.78 -18.45 -5.66
CA ARG A 337 -21.87 -17.70 -5.01
C ARG A 337 -22.99 -17.35 -5.98
N THR A 338 -22.67 -16.85 -7.17
CA THR A 338 -23.67 -16.50 -8.18
C THR A 338 -24.49 -17.72 -8.62
N GLY A 339 -23.88 -18.91 -8.68
CA GLY A 339 -24.58 -20.15 -8.99
C GLY A 339 -25.53 -20.63 -7.90
N ARG A 340 -25.36 -20.22 -6.62
CA ARG A 340 -26.23 -20.59 -5.49
C ARG A 340 -27.37 -19.59 -5.25
N ASP A 341 -27.10 -18.31 -5.48
CA ASP A 341 -28.05 -17.25 -5.13
C ASP A 341 -29.00 -16.91 -6.29
N GLY A 342 -28.83 -17.55 -7.47
CA GLY A 342 -29.57 -17.26 -8.70
C GLY A 342 -29.17 -15.88 -9.29
N PRO A 343 -29.61 -15.55 -10.51
CA PRO A 343 -29.44 -14.19 -11.03
C PRO A 343 -30.28 -13.25 -10.17
N VAL A 344 -29.61 -12.35 -9.45
CA VAL A 344 -30.28 -11.21 -8.83
C VAL A 344 -30.77 -10.36 -10.01
N ALA A 345 -32.09 -10.41 -10.26
CA ALA A 345 -32.77 -9.67 -11.30
C ALA A 345 -32.67 -8.14 -11.09
#